data_ba2f8cb90db40cadca7e1b50c3bee66e
#
_entry.id   ba2f8cb90db40cadca7e1b50c3bee66e
#
_cell.length_a   1.000
_cell.length_b   1.000
_cell.length_c   1.000
_cell.angle_alpha   90.00
_cell.angle_beta   90.00
_cell.angle_gamma   90.00
#
_symmetry.space_group_name_H-M   'P 1'
#
loop_
_entity.id
_entity.type
_entity.pdbx_description
1 polymer ?
#
loop_
_entity_poly.entity_id
_entity_poly.type
_entity_poly.pdbx_seq_one_letter_code
_entity_poly.pdbx_strand_id
1 'polypeptide(L)'
;VPGLAVVQVGDVAASSVYIKAKTKNAQEVGIEIIDHHLKNSTSQEELLKLINTLNNQDNVHGILVQLPLPKHMHEPTILDSIHPDKDADGFHPVNVGKLSIASHNDESLLIPCTPYGCLIMLKGLNIDLVGKNTVVIGRSNIVGKPMMQLLIKESCTVTLAHSKTRDLPNVCRNADIVVAAVGRPEMVKGDWIKKDAIVIDVGINRIEINENGEKKTKLVGDVHFEEAKKN
;
A
#
# COMPACT_ATOMS: atom_id res chain seq x y z
N VAL A 1 -3.95 -22.04 15.26
CA VAL A 1 -4.16 -20.58 15.20
C VAL A 1 -3.05 -19.99 14.33
N PRO A 2 -3.35 -19.22 13.28
CA PRO A 2 -2.31 -18.58 12.49
C PRO A 2 -1.53 -17.56 13.32
N GLY A 3 -0.19 -17.59 13.23
CA GLY A 3 0.70 -16.64 13.89
C GLY A 3 1.27 -15.65 12.90
N LEU A 4 1.16 -14.35 13.19
CA LEU A 4 1.75 -13.24 12.41
C LEU A 4 2.83 -12.56 13.26
N ALA A 5 4.08 -12.66 12.83
CA ALA A 5 5.17 -11.91 13.41
C ALA A 5 5.16 -10.47 12.85
N VAL A 6 5.06 -9.50 13.74
CA VAL A 6 5.13 -8.07 13.39
C VAL A 6 6.43 -7.50 13.93
N VAL A 7 7.31 -7.06 13.04
CA VAL A 7 8.63 -6.53 13.41
C VAL A 7 8.66 -5.02 13.15
N GLN A 8 8.89 -4.25 14.20
CA GLN A 8 9.08 -2.80 14.15
C GLN A 8 10.50 -2.45 14.58
N VAL A 9 11.16 -1.54 13.87
CA VAL A 9 12.47 -0.99 14.26
C VAL A 9 12.34 0.51 14.50
N GLY A 10 12.58 0.92 15.75
CA GLY A 10 12.44 2.31 16.19
C GLY A 10 11.00 2.75 16.44
N ASP A 11 10.86 3.97 16.95
CA ASP A 11 9.59 4.57 17.35
C ASP A 11 9.13 5.63 16.33
N VAL A 12 8.49 5.18 15.26
CA VAL A 12 7.81 6.11 14.33
C VAL A 12 6.35 6.24 14.77
N ALA A 13 5.95 7.42 15.24
CA ALA A 13 4.61 7.65 15.81
C ALA A 13 3.45 7.21 14.87
N ALA A 14 3.60 7.39 13.57
CA ALA A 14 2.63 6.91 12.59
C ALA A 14 2.55 5.37 12.57
N SER A 15 3.68 4.68 12.63
CA SER A 15 3.76 3.21 12.63
C SER A 15 3.09 2.60 13.86
N SER A 16 3.24 3.22 15.04
CA SER A 16 2.65 2.74 16.29
C SER A 16 1.10 2.72 16.26
N VAL A 17 0.47 3.70 15.57
CA VAL A 17 -0.99 3.72 15.39
C VAL A 17 -1.43 2.59 14.48
N TYR A 18 -0.71 2.36 13.37
CA TYR A 18 -1.03 1.27 12.43
C TYR A 18 -0.85 -0.11 13.07
N ILE A 19 0.23 -0.33 13.84
CA ILE A 19 0.48 -1.61 14.52
C ILE A 19 -0.63 -1.89 15.52
N LYS A 20 -1.04 -0.91 16.35
CA LYS A 20 -2.16 -1.11 17.29
C LYS A 20 -3.46 -1.50 16.60
N ALA A 21 -3.79 -0.86 15.48
CA ALA A 21 -4.97 -1.21 14.69
C ALA A 21 -4.84 -2.62 14.07
N LYS A 22 -3.67 -2.96 13.51
CA LYS A 22 -3.40 -4.29 12.96
C LYS A 22 -3.53 -5.37 14.03
N THR A 23 -2.93 -5.16 15.22
CA THR A 23 -3.00 -6.11 16.34
C THR A 23 -4.43 -6.35 16.77
N LYS A 24 -5.23 -5.28 16.94
CA LYS A 24 -6.64 -5.40 17.31
C LYS A 24 -7.42 -6.20 16.27
N ASN A 25 -7.31 -5.83 15.00
CA ASN A 25 -8.04 -6.48 13.91
C ASN A 25 -7.61 -7.95 13.73
N ALA A 26 -6.32 -8.25 13.89
CA ALA A 26 -5.81 -9.61 13.83
C ALA A 26 -6.41 -10.49 14.93
N GLN A 27 -6.50 -9.99 16.15
CA GLN A 27 -7.13 -10.70 17.28
C GLN A 27 -8.63 -10.94 17.03
N GLU A 28 -9.35 -9.97 16.44
CA GLU A 28 -10.77 -10.11 16.11
C GLU A 28 -11.05 -11.22 15.10
N VAL A 29 -10.09 -11.51 14.19
CA VAL A 29 -10.19 -12.59 13.20
C VAL A 29 -9.45 -13.88 13.62
N GLY A 30 -8.96 -13.97 14.85
CA GLY A 30 -8.34 -15.15 15.41
C GLY A 30 -6.88 -15.39 14.96
N ILE A 31 -6.15 -14.34 14.58
CA ILE A 31 -4.71 -14.39 14.29
C ILE A 31 -3.94 -14.01 15.55
N GLU A 32 -2.97 -14.83 15.94
CA GLU A 32 -2.03 -14.55 17.03
C GLU A 32 -0.94 -13.58 16.52
N ILE A 33 -0.74 -12.47 17.25
CA ILE A 33 0.33 -11.52 16.96
C ILE A 33 1.56 -11.84 17.81
N ILE A 34 2.70 -12.02 17.13
CA ILE A 34 4.02 -12.20 17.73
C ILE A 34 4.78 -10.90 17.49
N ASP A 35 4.76 -10.00 18.48
CA ASP A 35 5.28 -8.63 18.34
C ASP A 35 6.77 -8.56 18.67
N HIS A 36 7.55 -7.92 17.78
CA HIS A 36 8.97 -7.67 17.93
C HIS A 36 9.26 -6.19 17.76
N HIS A 37 9.44 -5.49 18.88
CA HIS A 37 9.79 -4.08 18.89
C HIS A 37 11.30 -3.92 19.15
N LEU A 38 12.04 -3.54 18.12
CA LEU A 38 13.48 -3.35 18.14
C LEU A 38 13.84 -1.87 18.29
N LYS A 39 14.98 -1.60 18.93
CA LYS A 39 15.48 -0.22 19.08
C LYS A 39 15.89 0.36 17.73
N ASN A 40 15.78 1.67 17.58
CA ASN A 40 16.25 2.37 16.37
C ASN A 40 17.74 2.16 16.06
N SER A 41 18.55 1.82 17.09
CA SER A 41 19.98 1.50 16.97
C SER A 41 20.27 0.05 16.58
N THR A 42 19.25 -0.81 16.45
CA THR A 42 19.42 -2.19 16.01
C THR A 42 20.14 -2.25 14.67
N SER A 43 21.12 -3.11 14.56
CA SER A 43 21.86 -3.29 13.30
C SER A 43 21.05 -4.09 12.27
N GLN A 44 21.39 -3.92 11.00
CA GLN A 44 20.78 -4.74 9.93
C GLN A 44 21.03 -6.24 10.15
N GLU A 45 22.21 -6.61 10.63
CA GLU A 45 22.58 -8.00 10.89
C GLU A 45 21.71 -8.62 12.00
N GLU A 46 21.42 -7.88 13.06
CA GLU A 46 20.53 -8.33 14.13
C GLU A 46 19.10 -8.54 13.61
N LEU A 47 18.60 -7.64 12.78
CA LEU A 47 17.29 -7.78 12.16
C LEU A 47 17.24 -8.99 11.21
N LEU A 48 18.25 -9.20 10.38
CA LEU A 48 18.35 -10.37 9.50
C LEU A 48 18.39 -11.70 10.29
N LYS A 49 19.09 -11.74 11.43
CA LYS A 49 19.10 -12.92 12.33
C LYS A 49 17.71 -13.18 12.90
N LEU A 50 16.99 -12.15 13.32
CA LEU A 50 15.61 -12.28 13.79
C LEU A 50 14.71 -12.85 12.69
N ILE A 51 14.75 -12.26 11.48
CA ILE A 51 13.93 -12.73 10.35
C ILE A 51 14.25 -14.21 10.02
N ASN A 52 15.53 -14.58 10.01
CA ASN A 52 15.91 -15.98 9.79
C ASN A 52 15.35 -16.91 10.86
N THR A 53 15.32 -16.49 12.13
CA THR A 53 14.70 -17.24 13.22
C THR A 53 13.19 -17.39 12.97
N LEU A 54 12.49 -16.31 12.62
CA LEU A 54 11.05 -16.32 12.35
C LEU A 54 10.69 -17.18 11.12
N ASN A 55 11.53 -17.16 10.09
CA ASN A 55 11.37 -18.03 8.92
C ASN A 55 11.33 -19.53 9.28
N ASN A 56 12.07 -19.93 10.32
CA ASN A 56 12.20 -21.33 10.74
C ASN A 56 11.26 -21.73 11.91
N GLN A 57 10.41 -20.82 12.39
CA GLN A 57 9.44 -21.12 13.42
C GLN A 57 8.13 -21.63 12.84
N ASP A 58 7.67 -22.81 13.28
CA ASP A 58 6.44 -23.45 12.78
C ASP A 58 5.15 -22.70 13.18
N ASN A 59 5.17 -21.98 14.31
CA ASN A 59 4.05 -21.17 14.76
C ASN A 59 3.98 -19.78 14.11
N VAL A 60 4.96 -19.40 13.28
CA VAL A 60 4.98 -18.16 12.50
C VAL A 60 4.56 -18.49 11.06
N HIS A 61 3.37 -18.06 10.69
CA HIS A 61 2.78 -18.29 9.37
C HIS A 61 2.93 -17.08 8.44
N GLY A 62 3.10 -15.89 9.01
CA GLY A 62 3.38 -14.66 8.29
C GLY A 62 4.38 -13.79 9.02
N ILE A 63 5.17 -13.03 8.28
CA ILE A 63 6.14 -12.06 8.79
C ILE A 63 5.85 -10.72 8.13
N LEU A 64 5.69 -9.69 8.95
CA LEU A 64 5.50 -8.31 8.51
C LEU A 64 6.59 -7.45 9.12
N VAL A 65 7.42 -6.83 8.29
CA VAL A 65 8.40 -5.84 8.71
C VAL A 65 7.84 -4.45 8.44
N GLN A 66 7.55 -3.71 9.52
CA GLN A 66 6.91 -2.40 9.42
C GLN A 66 7.84 -1.36 8.77
N LEU A 67 7.41 -0.82 7.65
CA LEU A 67 8.09 0.28 6.95
C LEU A 67 7.61 1.66 7.46
N PRO A 68 8.46 2.70 7.35
CA PRO A 68 9.82 2.69 6.83
C PRO A 68 10.84 2.17 7.86
N LEU A 69 11.94 1.61 7.38
CA LEU A 69 13.08 1.22 8.21
C LEU A 69 14.01 2.41 8.48
N PRO A 70 14.84 2.35 9.55
CA PRO A 70 15.90 3.32 9.77
C PRO A 70 16.86 3.44 8.58
N LYS A 71 17.36 4.65 8.31
CA LYS A 71 18.20 4.96 7.11
C LYS A 71 19.49 4.14 6.98
N HIS A 72 19.98 3.56 8.06
CA HIS A 72 21.19 2.72 8.04
C HIS A 72 20.91 1.28 7.59
N MET A 73 19.65 0.92 7.38
CA MET A 73 19.22 -0.39 6.90
C MET A 73 18.89 -0.34 5.41
N HIS A 74 19.29 -1.38 4.69
CA HIS A 74 18.94 -1.53 3.28
C HIS A 74 17.64 -2.32 3.14
N GLU A 75 16.54 -1.60 2.98
CA GLU A 75 15.17 -2.16 2.95
C GLU A 75 15.01 -3.35 1.99
N PRO A 76 15.51 -3.33 0.73
CA PRO A 76 15.39 -4.47 -0.16
C PRO A 76 16.01 -5.75 0.41
N THR A 77 17.21 -5.68 0.99
CA THR A 77 17.87 -6.84 1.60
C THR A 77 17.05 -7.44 2.75
N ILE A 78 16.39 -6.59 3.54
CA ILE A 78 15.53 -7.03 4.63
C ILE A 78 14.29 -7.75 4.09
N LEU A 79 13.59 -7.13 3.12
CA LEU A 79 12.39 -7.72 2.53
C LEU A 79 12.69 -9.03 1.80
N ASP A 80 13.81 -9.10 1.07
CA ASP A 80 14.26 -10.30 0.37
C ASP A 80 14.68 -11.45 1.31
N SER A 81 14.94 -11.16 2.59
CA SER A 81 15.28 -12.19 3.60
C SER A 81 14.08 -12.90 4.20
N ILE A 82 12.87 -12.38 4.01
CA ILE A 82 11.63 -13.03 4.45
C ILE A 82 11.36 -14.22 3.53
N HIS A 83 10.98 -15.38 4.11
CA HIS A 83 10.60 -16.51 3.27
C HIS A 83 9.37 -16.14 2.42
N PRO A 84 9.38 -16.37 1.09
CA PRO A 84 8.28 -15.95 0.21
C PRO A 84 6.89 -16.39 0.68
N ASP A 85 6.76 -17.59 1.24
CA ASP A 85 5.48 -18.12 1.72
C ASP A 85 5.04 -17.51 3.07
N LYS A 86 5.93 -16.76 3.74
CA LYS A 86 5.64 -16.03 4.99
C LYS A 86 5.61 -14.51 4.80
N ASP A 87 5.81 -14.00 3.58
CA ASP A 87 5.78 -12.59 3.25
C ASP A 87 4.34 -12.04 3.28
N ALA A 88 3.89 -11.60 4.46
CA ALA A 88 2.51 -11.15 4.66
C ALA A 88 2.14 -9.86 3.91
N ASP A 89 3.13 -9.06 3.54
CA ASP A 89 2.93 -7.82 2.77
C ASP A 89 3.00 -8.02 1.24
N GLY A 90 3.47 -9.19 0.75
CA GLY A 90 3.60 -9.49 -0.67
C GLY A 90 4.69 -8.67 -1.39
N PHE A 91 5.72 -8.23 -0.67
CA PHE A 91 6.79 -7.38 -1.23
C PHE A 91 8.00 -8.17 -1.72
N HIS A 92 8.11 -9.44 -1.35
CA HIS A 92 9.21 -10.29 -1.79
C HIS A 92 9.20 -10.44 -3.33
N PRO A 93 10.36 -10.36 -4.02
CA PRO A 93 10.44 -10.43 -5.49
C PRO A 93 9.73 -11.65 -6.11
N VAL A 94 9.74 -12.80 -5.42
CA VAL A 94 9.00 -13.99 -5.85
C VAL A 94 7.50 -13.74 -5.87
N ASN A 95 6.92 -13.11 -4.85
CA ASN A 95 5.49 -12.80 -4.78
C ASN A 95 5.10 -11.71 -5.78
N VAL A 96 5.94 -10.70 -5.95
CA VAL A 96 5.77 -9.67 -7.00
C VAL A 96 5.78 -10.31 -8.39
N GLY A 97 6.69 -11.25 -8.64
CA GLY A 97 6.75 -12.02 -9.89
C GLY A 97 5.50 -12.89 -10.08
N LYS A 98 5.09 -13.63 -9.04
CA LYS A 98 3.85 -14.43 -9.06
C LYS A 98 2.64 -13.56 -9.40
N LEU A 99 2.48 -12.40 -8.73
CA LEU A 99 1.37 -11.46 -9.02
C LEU A 99 1.38 -10.99 -10.47
N SER A 100 2.56 -10.73 -11.04
CA SER A 100 2.71 -10.23 -12.41
C SER A 100 2.31 -11.23 -13.49
N ILE A 101 2.45 -12.54 -13.23
CA ILE A 101 2.20 -13.62 -14.20
C ILE A 101 0.95 -14.46 -13.88
N ALA A 102 0.31 -14.20 -12.74
CA ALA A 102 -0.82 -14.99 -12.26
C ALA A 102 -2.04 -14.90 -13.17
N SER A 103 -2.73 -16.02 -13.34
CA SER A 103 -4.06 -16.06 -13.95
C SER A 103 -5.12 -15.38 -13.08
N HIS A 104 -6.29 -15.08 -13.63
CA HIS A 104 -7.38 -14.39 -12.92
C HIS A 104 -7.80 -15.06 -11.61
N ASN A 105 -7.77 -16.39 -11.54
CA ASN A 105 -8.33 -17.17 -10.43
C ASN A 105 -7.26 -17.76 -9.48
N ASP A 106 -6.05 -17.22 -9.48
CA ASP A 106 -5.02 -17.69 -8.55
C ASP A 106 -5.23 -17.07 -7.16
N GLU A 107 -5.74 -17.89 -6.24
CA GLU A 107 -6.00 -17.51 -4.83
C GLU A 107 -4.77 -17.72 -3.92
N SER A 108 -3.68 -18.30 -4.45
CA SER A 108 -2.47 -18.58 -3.67
C SER A 108 -1.54 -17.38 -3.52
N LEU A 109 -1.91 -16.24 -4.10
CA LEU A 109 -1.07 -15.04 -4.14
C LEU A 109 -1.02 -14.32 -2.81
N LEU A 110 0.18 -13.99 -2.37
CA LEU A 110 0.40 -12.99 -1.33
C LEU A 110 0.45 -11.61 -2.00
N ILE A 111 -0.59 -10.83 -1.78
CA ILE A 111 -0.81 -9.55 -2.47
C ILE A 111 -0.67 -8.41 -1.45
N PRO A 112 0.02 -7.30 -1.80
CA PRO A 112 0.07 -6.13 -0.94
C PRO A 112 -1.32 -5.65 -0.53
N CYS A 113 -1.54 -5.51 0.79
CA CYS A 113 -2.88 -5.29 1.35
C CYS A 113 -3.55 -4.00 0.86
N THR A 114 -2.81 -2.90 0.74
CA THR A 114 -3.38 -1.60 0.31
C THR A 114 -3.93 -1.66 -1.12
N PRO A 115 -3.17 -2.08 -2.16
CA PRO A 115 -3.73 -2.20 -3.51
C PRO A 115 -4.82 -3.27 -3.61
N TYR A 116 -4.73 -4.35 -2.83
CA TYR A 116 -5.79 -5.36 -2.80
C TYR A 116 -7.08 -4.81 -2.20
N GLY A 117 -6.99 -4.04 -1.11
CA GLY A 117 -8.13 -3.31 -0.54
C GLY A 117 -8.77 -2.33 -1.52
N CYS A 118 -7.97 -1.60 -2.31
CA CYS A 118 -8.47 -0.74 -3.38
C CYS A 118 -9.25 -1.53 -4.45
N LEU A 119 -8.74 -2.70 -4.84
CA LEU A 119 -9.45 -3.57 -5.79
C LEU A 119 -10.77 -4.08 -5.21
N ILE A 120 -10.81 -4.49 -3.94
CA ILE A 120 -12.04 -4.92 -3.27
C ILE A 120 -13.07 -3.79 -3.27
N MET A 121 -12.66 -2.55 -3.00
CA MET A 121 -13.55 -1.37 -3.07
C MET A 121 -14.12 -1.17 -4.48
N LEU A 122 -13.28 -1.27 -5.52
CA LEU A 122 -13.72 -1.16 -6.92
C LEU A 122 -14.73 -2.25 -7.28
N LYS A 123 -14.46 -3.51 -6.90
CA LYS A 123 -15.40 -4.63 -7.13
C LYS A 123 -16.71 -4.46 -6.37
N GLY A 124 -16.65 -3.87 -5.17
CA GLY A 124 -17.84 -3.57 -4.37
C GLY A 124 -18.81 -2.55 -5.01
N LEU A 125 -18.35 -1.78 -6.01
CA LEU A 125 -19.21 -0.88 -6.78
C LEU A 125 -20.07 -1.61 -7.81
N ASN A 126 -19.87 -2.93 -8.03
CA ASN A 126 -20.58 -3.75 -9.01
C ASN A 126 -20.52 -3.19 -10.45
N ILE A 127 -19.39 -2.60 -10.81
CA ILE A 127 -19.11 -2.09 -12.15
C ILE A 127 -18.30 -3.09 -12.95
N ASP A 128 -18.47 -3.07 -14.26
CA ASP A 128 -17.60 -3.82 -15.17
C ASP A 128 -16.26 -3.13 -15.31
N LEU A 129 -15.17 -3.80 -14.92
CA LEU A 129 -13.79 -3.32 -15.01
C LEU A 129 -13.15 -3.61 -16.36
N VAL A 130 -13.70 -4.56 -17.13
CA VAL A 130 -13.14 -4.99 -18.43
C VAL A 130 -13.07 -3.82 -19.40
N GLY A 131 -11.88 -3.58 -19.95
CA GLY A 131 -11.64 -2.52 -20.94
C GLY A 131 -11.63 -1.09 -20.38
N LYS A 132 -11.85 -0.88 -19.06
CA LYS A 132 -11.77 0.46 -18.46
C LYS A 132 -10.38 1.04 -18.61
N ASN A 133 -10.31 2.31 -19.01
CA ASN A 133 -9.07 3.08 -18.98
C ASN A 133 -8.77 3.49 -17.54
N THR A 134 -7.66 3.03 -17.00
CA THR A 134 -7.27 3.31 -15.62
C THR A 134 -5.94 4.04 -15.56
N VAL A 135 -5.82 4.99 -14.65
CA VAL A 135 -4.57 5.70 -14.37
C VAL A 135 -4.18 5.47 -12.91
N VAL A 136 -3.01 4.89 -12.69
CA VAL A 136 -2.40 4.78 -11.38
C VAL A 136 -1.31 5.83 -11.26
N ILE A 137 -1.50 6.82 -10.38
CA ILE A 137 -0.54 7.90 -10.13
C ILE A 137 0.34 7.49 -8.95
N GLY A 138 1.61 7.19 -9.24
CA GLY A 138 2.57 6.64 -8.30
C GLY A 138 3.08 5.27 -8.74
N ARG A 139 4.38 5.02 -8.58
CA ARG A 139 5.03 3.77 -9.02
C ARG A 139 5.87 3.12 -7.91
N SER A 140 5.41 3.25 -6.66
CA SER A 140 6.04 2.57 -5.54
C SER A 140 5.90 1.05 -5.66
N ASN A 141 6.84 0.32 -5.08
CA ASN A 141 6.78 -1.15 -5.05
C ASN A 141 5.66 -1.65 -4.12
N ILE A 142 5.25 -0.81 -3.15
CA ILE A 142 4.26 -1.18 -2.13
C ILE A 142 2.81 -0.89 -2.54
N VAL A 143 2.56 0.05 -3.47
CA VAL A 143 1.19 0.42 -3.90
C VAL A 143 1.07 0.51 -5.42
N GLY A 144 1.80 1.42 -6.07
CA GLY A 144 1.53 1.77 -7.48
C GLY A 144 1.73 0.61 -8.44
N LYS A 145 2.87 -0.10 -8.36
CA LYS A 145 3.13 -1.26 -9.22
C LYS A 145 2.17 -2.42 -8.95
N PRO A 146 1.96 -2.88 -7.71
CA PRO A 146 0.99 -3.96 -7.47
C PRO A 146 -0.45 -3.54 -7.82
N MET A 147 -0.85 -2.29 -7.65
CA MET A 147 -2.16 -1.82 -8.09
C MET A 147 -2.32 -1.93 -9.62
N MET A 148 -1.29 -1.53 -10.37
CA MET A 148 -1.27 -1.72 -11.83
C MET A 148 -1.46 -3.20 -12.20
N GLN A 149 -0.73 -4.11 -11.56
CA GLN A 149 -0.83 -5.55 -11.84
C GLN A 149 -2.25 -6.08 -11.56
N LEU A 150 -2.84 -5.68 -10.45
CA LEU A 150 -4.21 -6.07 -10.09
C LEU A 150 -5.23 -5.57 -11.12
N LEU A 151 -5.12 -4.33 -11.58
CA LEU A 151 -6.03 -3.78 -12.59
C LEU A 151 -5.85 -4.44 -13.96
N ILE A 152 -4.61 -4.77 -14.36
CA ILE A 152 -4.34 -5.56 -15.56
C ILE A 152 -5.01 -6.94 -15.44
N LYS A 153 -4.91 -7.58 -14.27
CA LYS A 153 -5.55 -8.87 -13.99
C LYS A 153 -7.07 -8.79 -14.12
N GLU A 154 -7.69 -7.64 -13.82
CA GLU A 154 -9.13 -7.39 -14.05
C GLU A 154 -9.43 -6.90 -15.47
N SER A 155 -8.51 -7.07 -16.42
CA SER A 155 -8.65 -6.68 -17.83
C SER A 155 -8.84 -5.19 -18.09
N CYS A 156 -8.36 -4.33 -17.18
CA CYS A 156 -8.29 -2.90 -17.43
C CYS A 156 -7.14 -2.54 -18.39
N THR A 157 -7.27 -1.43 -19.11
CA THR A 157 -6.17 -0.76 -19.81
C THR A 157 -5.51 0.20 -18.82
N VAL A 158 -4.25 -0.05 -18.41
CA VAL A 158 -3.62 0.68 -17.32
C VAL A 158 -2.49 1.58 -17.77
N THR A 159 -2.56 2.84 -17.39
CA THR A 159 -1.45 3.79 -17.47
C THR A 159 -0.83 3.99 -16.09
N LEU A 160 0.45 3.63 -15.92
CA LEU A 160 1.21 3.91 -14.70
C LEU A 160 1.91 5.27 -14.83
N ALA A 161 1.39 6.28 -14.14
CA ALA A 161 1.90 7.65 -14.17
C ALA A 161 2.84 7.95 -12.99
N HIS A 162 3.77 8.87 -13.19
CA HIS A 162 4.79 9.23 -12.21
C HIS A 162 5.27 10.69 -12.40
N SER A 163 6.21 11.15 -11.57
CA SER A 163 6.73 12.52 -11.57
C SER A 163 7.38 12.98 -12.90
N LYS A 164 7.63 12.07 -13.84
CA LYS A 164 8.17 12.37 -15.19
C LYS A 164 7.12 12.21 -16.30
N THR A 165 5.88 11.86 -15.95
CA THR A 165 4.78 11.78 -16.92
C THR A 165 4.48 13.18 -17.46
N ARG A 166 4.46 13.29 -18.78
CA ARG A 166 4.12 14.55 -19.44
C ARG A 166 2.61 14.73 -19.42
N ASP A 167 2.15 15.97 -19.19
CA ASP A 167 0.75 16.35 -19.19
C ASP A 167 -0.14 15.39 -18.36
N LEU A 168 0.25 15.17 -17.12
CA LEU A 168 -0.47 14.29 -16.20
C LEU A 168 -1.96 14.66 -16.07
N PRO A 169 -2.37 15.95 -16.04
CA PRO A 169 -3.78 16.31 -16.03
C PRO A 169 -4.57 15.71 -17.19
N ASN A 170 -4.03 15.76 -18.40
CA ASN A 170 -4.71 15.21 -19.58
C ASN A 170 -4.75 13.67 -19.56
N VAL A 171 -3.71 13.03 -19.04
CA VAL A 171 -3.70 11.57 -18.83
C VAL A 171 -4.86 11.17 -17.88
N CYS A 172 -5.07 11.92 -16.80
CA CYS A 172 -6.15 11.67 -15.84
C CYS A 172 -7.54 11.94 -16.44
N ARG A 173 -7.71 13.02 -17.22
CA ARG A 173 -9.00 13.36 -17.87
C ARG A 173 -9.51 12.29 -18.83
N ASN A 174 -8.65 11.43 -19.33
CA ASN A 174 -9.04 10.32 -20.22
C ASN A 174 -9.30 9.00 -19.47
N ALA A 175 -9.18 8.98 -18.14
CA ALA A 175 -9.34 7.77 -17.34
C ALA A 175 -10.77 7.61 -16.81
N ASP A 176 -11.28 6.38 -16.86
CA ASP A 176 -12.53 5.98 -16.22
C ASP A 176 -12.31 5.74 -14.71
N ILE A 177 -11.08 5.34 -14.34
CA ILE A 177 -10.66 5.11 -12.97
C ILE A 177 -9.32 5.79 -12.73
N VAL A 178 -9.21 6.55 -11.65
CA VAL A 178 -7.97 7.19 -11.20
C VAL A 178 -7.63 6.67 -9.81
N VAL A 179 -6.42 6.12 -9.64
CA VAL A 179 -5.88 5.71 -8.35
C VAL A 179 -4.71 6.64 -8.00
N ALA A 180 -4.85 7.46 -6.98
CA ALA A 180 -3.81 8.40 -6.55
C ALA A 180 -3.03 7.82 -5.35
N ALA A 181 -1.71 7.62 -5.51
CA ALA A 181 -0.82 7.03 -4.51
C ALA A 181 0.59 7.66 -4.58
N VAL A 182 0.68 8.97 -4.36
CA VAL A 182 1.93 9.76 -4.51
C VAL A 182 2.41 10.41 -3.21
N GLY A 183 1.58 10.43 -2.16
CA GLY A 183 1.90 11.07 -0.89
C GLY A 183 2.09 12.59 -1.01
N ARG A 184 1.30 13.24 -1.87
CA ARG A 184 1.32 14.69 -2.08
C ARG A 184 -0.07 15.28 -1.82
N PRO A 185 -0.20 16.11 -0.78
CA PRO A 185 -1.48 16.66 -0.37
C PRO A 185 -2.22 17.33 -1.52
N GLU A 186 -3.44 16.87 -1.82
CA GLU A 186 -4.38 17.48 -2.76
C GLU A 186 -3.78 17.83 -4.13
N MET A 187 -2.80 17.03 -4.60
CA MET A 187 -2.12 17.26 -5.87
C MET A 187 -3.07 17.07 -7.07
N VAL A 188 -3.93 16.07 -7.02
CA VAL A 188 -4.90 15.78 -8.08
C VAL A 188 -6.11 16.70 -7.91
N LYS A 189 -6.35 17.58 -8.90
CA LYS A 189 -7.42 18.56 -8.87
C LYS A 189 -8.69 18.04 -9.53
N GLY A 190 -9.84 18.66 -9.24
CA GLY A 190 -11.11 18.29 -9.84
C GLY A 190 -11.12 18.36 -11.37
N ASP A 191 -10.49 19.37 -11.95
CA ASP A 191 -10.39 19.54 -13.40
C ASP A 191 -9.53 18.49 -14.12
N TRP A 192 -8.84 17.61 -13.35
CA TRP A 192 -8.15 16.42 -13.90
C TRP A 192 -9.08 15.21 -13.98
N ILE A 193 -10.21 15.24 -13.31
CA ILE A 193 -11.11 14.09 -13.20
C ILE A 193 -12.19 14.18 -14.27
N LYS A 194 -12.33 13.13 -15.07
CA LYS A 194 -13.40 12.95 -16.04
C LYS A 194 -14.73 12.87 -15.31
N LYS A 195 -15.78 13.44 -15.88
CA LYS A 195 -17.13 13.27 -15.35
C LYS A 195 -17.48 11.79 -15.17
N ASP A 196 -18.07 11.48 -14.02
CA ASP A 196 -18.46 10.11 -13.63
C ASP A 196 -17.29 9.13 -13.48
N ALA A 197 -16.04 9.62 -13.44
CA ALA A 197 -14.89 8.76 -13.18
C ALA A 197 -14.83 8.31 -11.72
N ILE A 198 -14.34 7.10 -11.49
CA ILE A 198 -14.12 6.57 -10.16
C ILE A 198 -12.73 6.99 -9.68
N VAL A 199 -12.65 7.49 -8.46
CA VAL A 199 -11.40 7.94 -7.86
C VAL A 199 -11.11 7.16 -6.58
N ILE A 200 -9.97 6.48 -6.54
CA ILE A 200 -9.42 5.88 -5.32
C ILE A 200 -8.25 6.74 -4.85
N ASP A 201 -8.41 7.35 -3.69
CA ASP A 201 -7.38 8.16 -3.05
C ASP A 201 -6.70 7.34 -1.95
N VAL A 202 -5.43 6.95 -2.16
CA VAL A 202 -4.60 6.19 -1.21
C VAL A 202 -3.81 7.13 -0.30
N GLY A 203 -3.76 8.41 -0.64
CA GLY A 203 -2.98 9.40 0.07
C GLY A 203 -3.43 9.61 1.52
N ILE A 204 -2.49 9.65 2.45
CA ILE A 204 -2.71 10.03 3.85
C ILE A 204 -1.68 11.08 4.21
N ASN A 205 -2.05 12.34 4.08
CA ASN A 205 -1.17 13.47 4.28
C ASN A 205 -1.65 14.32 5.46
N ARG A 206 -0.73 14.76 6.32
CA ARG A 206 -0.99 15.72 7.38
C ARG A 206 -0.54 17.09 6.93
N ILE A 207 -1.46 18.05 6.90
CA ILE A 207 -1.19 19.45 6.59
C ILE A 207 -1.49 20.33 7.80
N GLU A 208 -0.71 21.37 7.98
CA GLU A 208 -1.02 22.42 8.97
C GLU A 208 -2.01 23.40 8.34
N ILE A 209 -3.09 23.67 9.05
CA ILE A 209 -4.08 24.69 8.70
C ILE A 209 -4.15 25.71 9.82
N ASN A 210 -4.47 26.95 9.48
CA ASN A 210 -4.76 28.00 10.46
C ASN A 210 -6.28 28.17 10.52
N GLU A 211 -6.88 27.80 11.61
CA GLU A 211 -8.31 27.93 11.83
C GLU A 211 -8.53 28.82 13.05
N ASN A 212 -9.14 30.00 12.85
CA ASN A 212 -9.38 31.02 13.88
C ASN A 212 -8.13 31.48 14.63
N GLY A 213 -6.95 31.53 13.96
CA GLY A 213 -5.68 31.94 14.56
C GLY A 213 -4.93 30.81 15.28
N GLU A 214 -5.50 29.62 15.35
CA GLU A 214 -4.85 28.43 15.92
C GLU A 214 -4.30 27.51 14.80
N LYS A 215 -3.08 27.01 15.01
CA LYS A 215 -2.51 25.97 14.14
C LYS A 215 -3.15 24.62 14.46
N LYS A 216 -3.84 24.06 13.49
CA LYS A 216 -4.43 22.71 13.57
C LYS A 216 -3.83 21.81 12.52
N THR A 217 -3.87 20.50 12.76
CA THR A 217 -3.47 19.50 11.79
C THR A 217 -4.71 18.88 11.15
N LYS A 218 -4.77 18.87 9.82
CA LYS A 218 -5.82 18.21 9.04
C LYS A 218 -5.24 17.06 8.25
N LEU A 219 -5.99 15.95 8.17
CA LEU A 219 -5.70 14.85 7.26
C LEU A 219 -6.36 15.12 5.91
N VAL A 220 -5.58 14.97 4.84
CA VAL A 220 -6.06 15.09 3.45
C VAL A 220 -5.47 13.96 2.61
N GLY A 221 -6.13 13.63 1.52
CA GLY A 221 -5.62 12.69 0.54
C GLY A 221 -4.65 13.32 -0.46
N ASP A 222 -4.35 12.58 -1.51
CA ASP A 222 -3.61 13.05 -2.68
C ASP A 222 -4.53 13.77 -3.68
N VAL A 223 -5.85 13.60 -3.54
CA VAL A 223 -6.90 14.19 -4.37
C VAL A 223 -7.58 15.33 -3.62
N HIS A 224 -7.83 16.44 -4.29
CA HIS A 224 -8.64 17.52 -3.74
C HIS A 224 -10.11 17.11 -3.75
N PHE A 225 -10.56 16.50 -2.64
CA PHE A 225 -11.85 15.83 -2.53
C PHE A 225 -13.04 16.72 -2.89
N GLU A 226 -13.06 17.97 -2.38
CA GLU A 226 -14.17 18.90 -2.61
C GLU A 226 -14.33 19.35 -4.07
N GLU A 227 -13.26 19.31 -4.85
CA GLU A 227 -13.30 19.55 -6.29
C GLU A 227 -13.69 18.28 -7.04
N ALA A 228 -13.06 17.14 -6.71
CA ALA A 228 -13.25 15.88 -7.41
C ALA A 228 -14.70 15.36 -7.32
N LYS A 229 -15.35 15.50 -6.17
CA LYS A 229 -16.73 15.04 -5.96
C LYS A 229 -17.80 15.79 -6.76
N LYS A 230 -17.43 16.87 -7.47
CA LYS A 230 -18.35 17.63 -8.32
C LYS A 230 -18.46 17.08 -9.73
N ASN A 231 -17.58 16.17 -10.09
CA ASN A 231 -17.52 15.51 -11.39
C ASN A 231 -18.17 14.13 -11.34
#